data_aaecb25f04e2fc8242495ed638fffbf2
#
_entry.id   aaecb25f04e2fc8242495ed638fffbf2
#
_cell.length_a   1.000
_cell.length_b   1.000
_cell.length_c   1.000
_cell.angle_alpha   90.00
_cell.angle_beta   90.00
_cell.angle_gamma   90.00
#
_symmetry.space_group_name_H-M   'P 1'
#
loop_
_entity.id
_entity.type
_entity.pdbx_description
1 polymer ?
#
loop_
_entity_poly.entity_id
_entity_poly.type
_entity_poly.pdbx_seq_one_letter_code
_entity_poly.pdbx_strand_id
1 'polypeptide(L)'
;MNLQESTANATLQRRIGLRSAVLFNMLEMIGVGPFITLPLVIAAAGFKLSVWAWLLGAAIAVADGLVWAELGAAFPRAGGSYAFLREIYGPDRAGNWLSFLYVWQLSFSAPLSIASGCIGLSSFLGYFWPNLEAAPFPAFPALHYANFAAAASCLLVTALLYRNLSSVTRLAWILFAGVMAALTGVIVSGFTHALNTGGWHMPPSPALSAGIAISGLAQATLITTYDYWGYYNITFLGSEVRAPEKTIPRAILLSVLFVSLFYVAMNLAALPSLRDAASEATQTTAIRLQLVAEIARSAFGQWAGYTIAALIVWTAFASVFSLQLGYSRVPYAAARDGNYFRFLAAVHPKHGIPHRSLVALGLTGAFFCFFSLADVITMLVVTRILLQFFLQQAGVMLLRVQRPDLPRPFKIPLYPLPPLAAMAGFVFILANRSHAIGGLAVAAGIALSGSVIYLFRAGRLKQWPFAQLQSGADSND
;
A
#
# COMPACT_ATOMS: atom_id res chain seq x y z
N MET A 1 6.85 -2.98 43.32
CA MET A 1 5.78 -2.71 42.31
C MET A 1 6.37 -3.01 40.94
N ASN A 2 6.04 -4.20 40.40
CA ASN A 2 6.74 -4.83 39.29
C ASN A 2 6.55 -4.09 37.96
N LEU A 3 7.62 -3.66 37.31
CA LEU A 3 7.65 -3.09 35.96
C LEU A 3 7.03 -4.01 34.89
N GLN A 4 6.91 -5.31 35.17
CA GLN A 4 6.28 -6.30 34.28
C GLN A 4 4.74 -6.22 34.27
N GLU A 5 4.10 -5.83 35.37
CA GLU A 5 2.63 -5.66 35.42
C GLU A 5 2.13 -4.35 34.75
N SER A 6 2.96 -3.30 34.74
CA SER A 6 2.67 -2.03 34.08
C SER A 6 2.63 -2.14 32.53
N THR A 7 3.36 -3.08 31.94
CA THR A 7 3.41 -3.26 30.49
C THR A 7 2.25 -4.09 29.93
N ALA A 8 1.56 -4.88 30.77
CA ALA A 8 0.44 -5.73 30.34
C ALA A 8 -0.86 -4.96 30.06
N ASN A 9 -1.03 -3.74 30.60
CA ASN A 9 -2.27 -2.97 30.54
C ASN A 9 -2.27 -1.77 29.58
N ALA A 10 -1.19 -1.49 28.85
CA ALA A 10 -1.16 -0.40 27.87
C ALA A 10 -1.98 -0.78 26.62
N THR A 11 -3.21 -0.28 26.51
CA THR A 11 -4.07 -0.46 25.34
C THR A 11 -3.96 0.73 24.39
N LEU A 12 -4.10 0.46 23.07
CA LEU A 12 -4.16 1.52 22.05
C LEU A 12 -5.42 2.39 22.28
N GLN A 13 -5.27 3.71 22.22
CA GLN A 13 -6.35 4.65 22.52
C GLN A 13 -7.07 5.10 21.25
N ARG A 14 -8.41 5.12 21.26
CA ARG A 14 -9.24 5.61 20.15
C ARG A 14 -9.17 7.12 20.01
N ARG A 15 -8.28 7.61 19.14
CA ARG A 15 -8.05 9.06 18.92
C ARG A 15 -8.25 9.51 17.48
N ILE A 16 -8.30 8.60 16.51
CA ILE A 16 -8.38 8.91 15.07
C ILE A 16 -9.84 9.15 14.68
N GLY A 17 -10.18 10.38 14.27
CA GLY A 17 -11.47 10.73 13.70
C GLY A 17 -11.48 10.59 12.17
N LEU A 18 -12.64 10.81 11.53
CA LEU A 18 -12.85 10.63 10.08
C LEU A 18 -11.82 11.38 9.22
N ARG A 19 -11.58 12.67 9.52
CA ARG A 19 -10.63 13.49 8.73
C ARG A 19 -9.22 12.90 8.75
N SER A 20 -8.73 12.49 9.91
CA SER A 20 -7.40 11.87 10.05
C SER A 20 -7.37 10.46 9.44
N ALA A 21 -8.48 9.73 9.48
CA ALA A 21 -8.60 8.42 8.85
C ALA A 21 -8.50 8.50 7.32
N VAL A 22 -9.21 9.45 6.69
CA VAL A 22 -9.09 9.75 5.24
C VAL A 22 -7.66 10.16 4.90
N LEU A 23 -7.06 11.04 5.71
CA LEU A 23 -5.70 11.53 5.53
C LEU A 23 -4.68 10.37 5.54
N PHE A 24 -4.73 9.45 6.49
CA PHE A 24 -3.81 8.32 6.55
C PHE A 24 -3.95 7.39 5.34
N ASN A 25 -5.17 7.13 4.87
CA ASN A 25 -5.38 6.38 3.64
C ASN A 25 -4.78 7.12 2.44
N MET A 26 -5.10 8.41 2.26
CA MET A 26 -4.59 9.20 1.14
C MET A 26 -3.06 9.31 1.16
N LEU A 27 -2.43 9.47 2.33
CA LEU A 27 -0.97 9.49 2.44
C LEU A 27 -0.33 8.17 2.01
N GLU A 28 -0.99 7.02 2.26
CA GLU A 28 -0.49 5.73 1.80
C GLU A 28 -0.70 5.54 0.30
N MET A 29 -1.87 5.92 -0.23
CA MET A 29 -2.20 5.82 -1.66
C MET A 29 -1.31 6.75 -2.49
N ILE A 30 -1.13 8.01 -2.05
CA ILE A 30 -0.38 9.02 -2.80
C ILE A 30 1.08 8.97 -2.37
N GLY A 31 1.82 8.03 -2.96
CA GLY A 31 3.27 7.92 -2.82
C GLY A 31 4.00 8.54 -4.01
N VAL A 32 5.22 8.08 -4.21
CA VAL A 32 6.00 8.41 -5.41
C VAL A 32 5.45 7.71 -6.65
N GLY A 33 4.68 6.60 -6.45
CA GLY A 33 4.14 5.74 -7.51
C GLY A 33 3.54 6.52 -8.66
N PRO A 34 2.44 7.27 -8.46
CA PRO A 34 1.71 7.94 -9.55
C PRO A 34 2.56 8.89 -10.39
N PHE A 35 3.61 9.50 -9.82
CA PHE A 35 4.51 10.39 -10.54
C PHE A 35 5.50 9.65 -11.45
N ILE A 36 5.87 8.42 -11.08
CA ILE A 36 6.74 7.52 -11.85
C ILE A 36 5.94 6.70 -12.85
N THR A 37 4.75 6.25 -12.45
CA THR A 37 3.94 5.32 -13.24
C THR A 37 3.12 6.00 -14.32
N LEU A 38 2.81 7.30 -14.18
CA LEU A 38 2.07 8.07 -15.17
C LEU A 38 2.61 7.91 -16.62
N PRO A 39 3.90 8.10 -16.90
CA PRO A 39 4.43 7.85 -18.23
C PRO A 39 4.35 6.37 -18.65
N LEU A 40 4.45 5.43 -17.72
CA LEU A 40 4.32 4.00 -18.01
C LEU A 40 2.89 3.62 -18.39
N VAL A 41 1.89 4.18 -17.71
CA VAL A 41 0.46 4.00 -18.03
C VAL A 41 0.15 4.52 -19.43
N ILE A 42 0.68 5.69 -19.77
CA ILE A 42 0.48 6.27 -21.11
C ILE A 42 1.23 5.50 -22.18
N ALA A 43 2.45 5.03 -21.90
CA ALA A 43 3.22 4.20 -22.82
C ALA A 43 2.54 2.85 -23.10
N ALA A 44 1.91 2.23 -22.09
CA ALA A 44 1.22 0.96 -22.21
C ALA A 44 -0.13 1.08 -22.94
N ALA A 45 -0.98 2.04 -22.55
CA ALA A 45 -2.33 2.18 -23.05
C ALA A 45 -2.48 3.18 -24.20
N GLY A 46 -1.47 4.02 -24.43
CA GLY A 46 -1.57 5.17 -25.33
C GLY A 46 -2.42 6.31 -24.71
N PHE A 47 -2.41 7.46 -25.38
CA PHE A 47 -3.01 8.67 -24.85
C PHE A 47 -4.52 8.54 -24.56
N LYS A 48 -5.28 7.91 -25.45
CA LYS A 48 -6.74 7.79 -25.34
C LYS A 48 -7.18 6.81 -24.24
N LEU A 49 -6.47 5.70 -24.09
CA LEU A 49 -6.86 4.63 -23.17
C LEU A 49 -6.26 4.80 -21.77
N SER A 50 -5.25 5.67 -21.59
CA SER A 50 -4.63 5.89 -20.28
C SER A 50 -5.62 6.36 -19.22
N VAL A 51 -6.56 7.25 -19.58
CA VAL A 51 -7.63 7.72 -18.67
C VAL A 51 -8.53 6.55 -18.24
N TRP A 52 -8.87 5.66 -19.19
CA TRP A 52 -9.68 4.48 -18.88
C TRP A 52 -8.94 3.50 -17.95
N ALA A 53 -7.60 3.40 -18.06
CA ALA A 53 -6.82 2.60 -17.13
C ALA A 53 -6.93 3.12 -15.69
N TRP A 54 -6.87 4.45 -15.47
CA TRP A 54 -7.10 5.06 -14.16
C TRP A 54 -8.52 4.84 -13.64
N LEU A 55 -9.54 4.96 -14.50
CA LEU A 55 -10.93 4.70 -14.13
C LEU A 55 -11.20 3.24 -13.79
N LEU A 56 -10.61 2.30 -14.54
CA LEU A 56 -10.71 0.87 -14.24
C LEU A 56 -9.98 0.50 -12.94
N GLY A 57 -8.79 1.05 -12.72
CA GLY A 57 -8.08 0.92 -11.45
C GLY A 57 -8.89 1.43 -10.26
N ALA A 58 -9.53 2.61 -10.42
CA ALA A 58 -10.45 3.15 -9.43
C ALA A 58 -11.66 2.25 -9.18
N ALA A 59 -12.27 1.69 -10.23
CA ALA A 59 -13.41 0.78 -10.10
C ALA A 59 -13.03 -0.49 -9.32
N ILE A 60 -11.86 -1.09 -9.60
CA ILE A 60 -11.34 -2.23 -8.85
C ILE A 60 -11.08 -1.83 -7.38
N ALA A 61 -10.47 -0.66 -7.14
CA ALA A 61 -10.20 -0.16 -5.80
C ALA A 61 -11.48 0.12 -5.00
N VAL A 62 -12.54 0.65 -5.64
CA VAL A 62 -13.86 0.81 -5.01
C VAL A 62 -14.48 -0.54 -4.68
N ALA A 63 -14.46 -1.49 -5.63
CA ALA A 63 -15.05 -2.80 -5.45
C ALA A 63 -14.40 -3.57 -4.28
N ASP A 64 -13.07 -3.59 -4.22
CA ASP A 64 -12.31 -4.16 -3.10
C ASP A 64 -12.48 -3.33 -1.82
N GLY A 65 -12.43 -2.01 -1.91
CA GLY A 65 -12.63 -1.08 -0.79
C GLY A 65 -13.96 -1.28 -0.06
N LEU A 66 -15.04 -1.64 -0.78
CA LEU A 66 -16.33 -1.99 -0.19
C LEU A 66 -16.25 -3.24 0.70
N VAL A 67 -15.43 -4.23 0.33
CA VAL A 67 -15.19 -5.42 1.16
C VAL A 67 -14.40 -5.06 2.42
N TRP A 68 -13.35 -4.26 2.29
CA TRP A 68 -12.61 -3.74 3.44
C TRP A 68 -13.48 -2.90 4.37
N ALA A 69 -14.41 -2.12 3.81
CA ALA A 69 -15.35 -1.29 4.55
C ALA A 69 -16.30 -2.15 5.39
N GLU A 70 -16.89 -3.23 4.83
CA GLU A 70 -17.76 -4.14 5.58
C GLU A 70 -16.99 -4.88 6.67
N LEU A 71 -15.83 -5.47 6.34
CA LEU A 71 -15.02 -6.20 7.30
C LEU A 71 -14.45 -5.30 8.38
N GLY A 72 -13.98 -4.10 8.02
CA GLY A 72 -13.45 -3.13 8.98
C GLY A 72 -14.50 -2.55 9.92
N ALA A 73 -15.76 -2.43 9.47
CA ALA A 73 -16.88 -2.02 10.32
C ALA A 73 -17.34 -3.14 11.25
N ALA A 74 -17.32 -4.40 10.77
CA ALA A 74 -17.72 -5.57 11.54
C ALA A 74 -16.66 -5.98 12.59
N PHE A 75 -15.36 -5.84 12.23
CA PHE A 75 -14.24 -6.25 13.08
C PHE A 75 -13.24 -5.10 13.28
N PRO A 76 -13.59 -4.04 14.03
CA PRO A 76 -12.78 -2.83 14.17
C PRO A 76 -11.62 -3.02 15.17
N ARG A 77 -10.72 -3.96 14.87
CA ARG A 77 -9.52 -4.27 15.65
C ARG A 77 -8.27 -3.82 14.91
N ALA A 78 -7.15 -3.66 15.64
CA ALA A 78 -5.86 -3.47 15.01
C ALA A 78 -5.46 -4.71 14.19
N GLY A 79 -4.74 -4.48 13.08
CA GLY A 79 -4.19 -5.56 12.25
C GLY A 79 -4.94 -5.84 10.95
N GLY A 80 -6.11 -5.21 10.69
CA GLY A 80 -6.83 -5.31 9.41
C GLY A 80 -7.05 -6.75 8.96
N SER A 81 -6.47 -7.14 7.79
CA SER A 81 -6.60 -8.48 7.23
C SER A 81 -6.26 -9.62 8.20
N TYR A 82 -5.29 -9.40 9.11
CA TYR A 82 -5.00 -10.38 10.15
C TYR A 82 -6.26 -10.70 10.98
N ALA A 83 -6.90 -9.65 11.49
CA ALA A 83 -8.10 -9.81 12.29
C ALA A 83 -9.27 -10.38 11.47
N PHE A 84 -9.42 -9.93 10.22
CA PHE A 84 -10.49 -10.39 9.33
C PHE A 84 -10.36 -11.88 9.01
N LEU A 85 -9.21 -12.34 8.55
CA LEU A 85 -8.99 -13.75 8.20
C LEU A 85 -9.17 -14.66 9.42
N ARG A 86 -8.71 -14.21 10.59
CA ARG A 86 -8.88 -14.97 11.83
C ARG A 86 -10.36 -15.16 12.19
N GLU A 87 -11.16 -14.11 12.09
CA GLU A 87 -12.58 -14.14 12.43
C GLU A 87 -13.44 -14.86 11.39
N ILE A 88 -13.12 -14.69 10.10
CA ILE A 88 -13.84 -15.31 8.98
C ILE A 88 -13.70 -16.84 9.02
N TYR A 89 -12.45 -17.31 9.09
CA TYR A 89 -12.13 -18.74 8.98
C TYR A 89 -12.06 -19.47 10.34
N GLY A 90 -12.36 -18.76 11.43
CA GLY A 90 -12.44 -19.24 12.79
C GLY A 90 -11.10 -19.23 13.54
N PRO A 91 -11.05 -18.58 14.73
CA PRO A 91 -9.82 -18.43 15.51
C PRO A 91 -9.23 -19.76 16.00
N ASP A 92 -10.07 -20.78 16.19
CA ASP A 92 -9.68 -22.10 16.64
C ASP A 92 -9.64 -23.15 15.51
N ARG A 93 -9.66 -22.69 14.26
CA ARG A 93 -9.65 -23.49 13.03
C ARG A 93 -8.61 -22.95 12.04
N ALA A 94 -8.90 -23.09 10.76
CA ALA A 94 -8.05 -22.60 9.66
C ALA A 94 -7.75 -21.09 9.74
N GLY A 95 -8.60 -20.30 10.41
CA GLY A 95 -8.39 -18.85 10.59
C GLY A 95 -7.12 -18.51 11.35
N ASN A 96 -6.69 -19.33 12.29
CA ASN A 96 -5.41 -19.16 12.99
C ASN A 96 -4.21 -19.34 12.04
N TRP A 97 -4.28 -20.36 11.17
CA TRP A 97 -3.25 -20.61 10.16
C TRP A 97 -3.23 -19.55 9.07
N LEU A 98 -4.39 -19.22 8.46
CA LEU A 98 -4.48 -18.25 7.38
C LEU A 98 -4.07 -16.84 7.85
N SER A 99 -4.47 -16.44 9.06
CA SER A 99 -4.04 -15.16 9.63
C SER A 99 -2.56 -15.14 9.98
N PHE A 100 -1.97 -16.26 10.42
CA PHE A 100 -0.53 -16.39 10.57
C PHE A 100 0.19 -16.25 9.22
N LEU A 101 -0.26 -16.95 8.18
CA LEU A 101 0.30 -16.84 6.82
C LEU A 101 0.25 -15.42 6.29
N TYR A 102 -0.85 -14.71 6.55
CA TYR A 102 -0.95 -13.30 6.19
C TYR A 102 0.12 -12.45 6.89
N VAL A 103 0.34 -12.60 8.19
CA VAL A 103 1.36 -11.85 8.91
C VAL A 103 2.76 -12.27 8.47
N TRP A 104 2.96 -13.56 8.20
CA TRP A 104 4.23 -14.09 7.69
C TRP A 104 4.59 -13.45 6.34
N GLN A 105 3.68 -13.45 5.36
CA GLN A 105 3.91 -12.79 4.08
C GLN A 105 4.10 -11.27 4.25
N LEU A 106 3.34 -10.65 5.17
CA LEU A 106 3.46 -9.21 5.42
C LEU A 106 4.83 -8.85 6.01
N SER A 107 5.46 -9.75 6.74
CA SER A 107 6.83 -9.55 7.25
C SER A 107 7.89 -9.40 6.15
N PHE A 108 7.56 -9.81 4.91
CA PHE A 108 8.36 -9.55 3.71
C PHE A 108 7.78 -8.40 2.89
N SER A 109 6.47 -8.46 2.60
CA SER A 109 5.85 -7.50 1.68
C SER A 109 5.72 -6.08 2.25
N ALA A 110 5.58 -5.90 3.56
CA ALA A 110 5.52 -4.57 4.15
C ALA A 110 6.89 -3.85 4.11
N PRO A 111 8.01 -4.48 4.53
CA PRO A 111 9.34 -3.89 4.34
C PRO A 111 9.67 -3.59 2.88
N LEU A 112 9.27 -4.46 1.94
CA LEU A 112 9.43 -4.22 0.51
C LEU A 112 8.64 -3.00 0.03
N SER A 113 7.39 -2.80 0.51
CA SER A 113 6.62 -1.59 0.18
C SER A 113 7.26 -0.31 0.71
N ILE A 114 7.79 -0.36 1.93
CA ILE A 114 8.51 0.76 2.54
C ILE A 114 9.78 1.06 1.75
N ALA A 115 10.55 0.02 1.41
CA ALA A 115 11.76 0.16 0.62
C ALA A 115 11.47 0.74 -0.77
N SER A 116 10.39 0.31 -1.46
CA SER A 116 10.02 0.86 -2.77
C SER A 116 9.74 2.37 -2.70
N GLY A 117 9.06 2.83 -1.65
CA GLY A 117 8.83 4.25 -1.41
C GLY A 117 10.14 5.03 -1.13
N CYS A 118 11.05 4.45 -0.34
CA CYS A 118 12.34 5.07 -0.03
C CYS A 118 13.29 5.08 -1.23
N ILE A 119 13.32 4.01 -2.04
CA ILE A 119 14.10 3.96 -3.29
C ILE A 119 13.57 5.00 -4.29
N GLY A 120 12.24 5.08 -4.45
CA GLY A 120 11.63 6.11 -5.27
C GLY A 120 11.95 7.53 -4.78
N LEU A 121 11.94 7.76 -3.46
CA LEU A 121 12.36 9.02 -2.85
C LEU A 121 13.82 9.34 -3.24
N SER A 122 14.74 8.40 -3.10
CA SER A 122 16.16 8.62 -3.41
C SER A 122 16.40 8.87 -4.90
N SER A 123 15.61 8.27 -5.79
CA SER A 123 15.66 8.52 -7.23
C SER A 123 15.31 9.98 -7.57
N PHE A 124 14.33 10.57 -6.89
CA PHE A 124 14.01 11.99 -7.04
C PHE A 124 15.01 12.92 -6.35
N LEU A 125 15.72 12.47 -5.30
CA LEU A 125 16.85 13.20 -4.74
C LEU A 125 17.99 13.33 -5.75
N GLY A 126 18.16 12.38 -6.64
CA GLY A 126 19.11 12.44 -7.77
C GLY A 126 18.90 13.65 -8.70
N TYR A 127 17.68 14.23 -8.74
CA TYR A 127 17.41 15.48 -9.47
C TYR A 127 18.21 16.66 -8.91
N PHE A 128 18.49 16.68 -7.60
CA PHE A 128 19.26 17.71 -6.92
C PHE A 128 20.73 17.36 -6.81
N TRP A 129 21.02 16.06 -6.63
CA TRP A 129 22.36 15.52 -6.41
C TRP A 129 22.64 14.34 -7.33
N PRO A 130 23.02 14.58 -8.60
CA PRO A 130 23.32 13.51 -9.57
C PRO A 130 24.37 12.50 -9.09
N ASN A 131 25.28 12.92 -8.19
CA ASN A 131 26.30 12.04 -7.60
C ASN A 131 25.75 10.94 -6.71
N LEU A 132 24.46 10.94 -6.36
CA LEU A 132 23.81 9.85 -5.64
C LEU A 132 23.80 8.53 -6.42
N GLU A 133 23.87 8.59 -7.74
CA GLU A 133 24.00 7.42 -8.64
C GLU A 133 25.41 6.82 -8.61
N ALA A 134 26.41 7.47 -8.03
CA ALA A 134 27.76 6.96 -7.96
C ALA A 134 27.89 5.83 -6.93
N ALA A 135 28.72 4.84 -7.25
CA ALA A 135 29.06 3.75 -6.34
C ALA A 135 30.18 4.18 -5.37
N PRO A 136 29.93 4.20 -4.03
CA PRO A 136 30.94 4.58 -3.05
C PRO A 136 32.10 3.58 -2.94
N PHE A 137 31.85 2.33 -3.32
CA PHE A 137 32.80 1.23 -3.19
C PHE A 137 33.06 0.56 -4.55
N PRO A 138 34.28 0.65 -5.13
CA PRO A 138 34.59 0.02 -6.41
C PRO A 138 34.41 -1.52 -6.40
N ALA A 139 34.55 -2.15 -5.23
CA ALA A 139 34.33 -3.59 -5.05
C ALA A 139 32.84 -4.00 -5.14
N PHE A 140 31.92 -3.07 -4.98
CA PHE A 140 30.47 -3.29 -4.99
C PHE A 140 29.77 -2.28 -5.92
N PRO A 141 29.91 -2.41 -7.25
CA PRO A 141 29.40 -1.43 -8.21
C PRO A 141 27.88 -1.31 -8.23
N ALA A 142 27.15 -2.32 -7.74
CA ALA A 142 25.70 -2.27 -7.60
C ALA A 142 25.22 -1.47 -6.37
N LEU A 143 26.14 -1.02 -5.51
CA LEU A 143 25.82 -0.27 -4.31
C LEU A 143 26.06 1.22 -4.57
N HIS A 144 24.96 2.00 -4.65
CA HIS A 144 24.98 3.43 -4.92
C HIS A 144 24.75 4.25 -3.65
N TYR A 145 25.21 5.50 -3.59
CA TYR A 145 24.86 6.43 -2.50
C TYR A 145 23.34 6.58 -2.34
N ALA A 146 22.57 6.42 -3.41
CA ALA A 146 21.11 6.43 -3.40
C ALA A 146 20.52 5.35 -2.48
N ASN A 147 21.12 4.17 -2.38
CA ASN A 147 20.66 3.11 -1.47
C ASN A 147 20.79 3.52 0.00
N PHE A 148 21.90 4.20 0.34
CA PHE A 148 22.11 4.72 1.70
C PHE A 148 21.14 5.86 2.03
N ALA A 149 20.85 6.75 1.07
CA ALA A 149 19.85 7.81 1.23
C ALA A 149 18.45 7.23 1.44
N ALA A 150 18.09 6.18 0.69
CA ALA A 150 16.83 5.45 0.86
C ALA A 150 16.74 4.79 2.26
N ALA A 151 17.78 4.08 2.68
CA ALA A 151 17.83 3.44 4.00
C ALA A 151 17.78 4.46 5.14
N ALA A 152 18.50 5.58 5.03
CA ALA A 152 18.47 6.68 5.99
C ALA A 152 17.07 7.30 6.10
N SER A 153 16.36 7.49 4.97
CA SER A 153 14.98 7.98 4.94
C SER A 153 14.03 7.03 5.67
N CYS A 154 14.18 5.71 5.47
CA CYS A 154 13.41 4.69 6.16
C CYS A 154 13.61 4.76 7.68
N LEU A 155 14.87 4.85 8.14
CA LEU A 155 15.20 4.96 9.55
C LEU A 155 14.74 6.28 10.17
N LEU A 156 14.82 7.38 9.43
CA LEU A 156 14.30 8.69 9.86
C LEU A 156 12.79 8.62 10.11
N VAL A 157 12.02 8.02 9.18
CA VAL A 157 10.58 7.79 9.36
C VAL A 157 10.32 6.95 10.61
N THR A 158 11.09 5.89 10.81
CA THR A 158 10.96 5.04 12.02
C THR A 158 11.16 5.85 13.31
N ALA A 159 12.17 6.71 13.33
CA ALA A 159 12.46 7.60 14.47
C ALA A 159 11.35 8.63 14.71
N LEU A 160 10.79 9.20 13.64
CA LEU A 160 9.68 10.16 13.73
C LEU A 160 8.39 9.51 14.23
N LEU A 161 8.14 8.26 13.86
CA LEU A 161 6.99 7.47 14.33
C LEU A 161 7.16 6.99 15.77
N TYR A 162 8.36 7.03 16.33
CA TYR A 162 8.65 6.66 17.72
C TYR A 162 8.17 7.74 18.71
N ARG A 163 6.92 8.21 18.51
CA ARG A 163 6.26 9.27 19.27
C ARG A 163 4.81 8.89 19.56
N ASN A 164 4.14 9.65 20.44
CA ASN A 164 2.72 9.43 20.71
C ASN A 164 1.84 9.74 19.47
N LEU A 165 0.69 9.08 19.38
CA LEU A 165 -0.22 9.16 18.24
C LEU A 165 -0.69 10.59 17.91
N SER A 166 -0.85 11.46 18.93
CA SER A 166 -1.28 12.84 18.71
C SER A 166 -0.22 13.66 17.97
N SER A 167 1.07 13.48 18.30
CA SER A 167 2.19 14.10 17.58
C SER A 167 2.34 13.52 16.17
N VAL A 168 2.17 12.21 16.02
CA VAL A 168 2.18 11.52 14.72
C VAL A 168 1.06 12.06 13.82
N THR A 169 -0.15 12.22 14.34
CA THR A 169 -1.29 12.78 13.57
C THR A 169 -1.05 14.25 13.18
N ARG A 170 -0.45 15.06 14.05
CA ARG A 170 -0.10 16.45 13.71
C ARG A 170 0.93 16.51 12.58
N LEU A 171 1.96 15.68 12.65
CA LEU A 171 2.97 15.59 11.58
C LEU A 171 2.33 15.11 10.28
N ALA A 172 1.42 14.13 10.33
CA ALA A 172 0.71 13.64 9.16
C ALA A 172 -0.09 14.75 8.44
N TRP A 173 -0.69 15.70 9.16
CA TRP A 173 -1.36 16.87 8.55
C TRP A 173 -0.39 17.79 7.82
N ILE A 174 0.80 18.00 8.37
CA ILE A 174 1.86 18.80 7.71
C ILE A 174 2.33 18.08 6.44
N LEU A 175 2.57 16.76 6.53
CA LEU A 175 2.94 15.95 5.38
C LEU A 175 1.86 15.97 4.29
N PHE A 176 0.59 15.88 4.67
CA PHE A 176 -0.54 15.91 3.75
C PHE A 176 -0.67 17.24 3.01
N ALA A 177 -0.40 18.36 3.66
CA ALA A 177 -0.38 19.66 2.99
C ALA A 177 0.64 19.70 1.84
N GLY A 178 1.84 19.16 2.04
CA GLY A 178 2.84 19.05 0.98
C GLY A 178 2.43 18.11 -0.15
N VAL A 179 1.76 16.97 0.19
CA VAL A 179 1.21 16.05 -0.82
C VAL A 179 0.17 16.74 -1.70
N MET A 180 -0.75 17.51 -1.09
CA MET A 180 -1.74 18.28 -1.85
C MET A 180 -1.09 19.37 -2.71
N ALA A 181 -0.05 20.01 -2.21
CA ALA A 181 0.72 20.98 -2.99
C ALA A 181 1.41 20.32 -4.19
N ALA A 182 1.98 19.11 -4.02
CA ALA A 182 2.59 18.35 -5.11
C ALA A 182 1.58 18.03 -6.22
N LEU A 183 0.45 17.40 -5.86
CA LEU A 183 -0.58 17.03 -6.82
C LEU A 183 -1.15 18.25 -7.55
N THR A 184 -1.52 19.29 -6.80
CA THR A 184 -2.07 20.52 -7.38
C THR A 184 -1.03 21.21 -8.27
N GLY A 185 0.23 21.25 -7.83
CA GLY A 185 1.32 21.84 -8.62
C GLY A 185 1.54 21.12 -9.94
N VAL A 186 1.51 19.80 -9.95
CA VAL A 186 1.62 18.99 -11.19
C VAL A 186 0.44 19.24 -12.12
N ILE A 187 -0.79 19.23 -11.60
CA ILE A 187 -2.00 19.44 -12.38
C ILE A 187 -1.98 20.86 -13.00
N VAL A 188 -1.69 21.88 -12.18
CA VAL A 188 -1.60 23.26 -12.66
C VAL A 188 -0.50 23.41 -13.71
N SER A 189 0.68 22.82 -13.49
CA SER A 189 1.79 22.86 -14.44
C SER A 189 1.41 22.25 -15.78
N GLY A 190 0.73 21.09 -15.78
CA GLY A 190 0.33 20.42 -17.02
C GLY A 190 -0.72 21.23 -17.81
N PHE A 191 -1.74 21.75 -17.16
CA PHE A 191 -2.73 22.61 -17.83
C PHE A 191 -2.14 23.93 -18.32
N THR A 192 -1.25 24.55 -17.54
CA THR A 192 -0.56 25.79 -17.97
C THR A 192 0.34 25.54 -19.19
N HIS A 193 1.07 24.42 -19.18
CA HIS A 193 1.86 24.02 -20.35
C HIS A 193 0.98 23.85 -21.59
N ALA A 194 -0.15 23.19 -21.46
CA ALA A 194 -1.12 23.02 -22.55
C ALA A 194 -1.61 24.38 -23.11
N LEU A 195 -1.92 25.34 -22.24
CA LEU A 195 -2.33 26.68 -22.66
C LEU A 195 -1.21 27.43 -23.39
N ASN A 196 0.01 27.33 -22.91
CA ASN A 196 1.19 27.99 -23.50
C ASN A 196 1.58 27.42 -24.87
N THR A 197 1.24 26.13 -25.14
CA THR A 197 1.58 25.43 -26.39
C THR A 197 0.46 25.39 -27.42
N GLY A 198 -0.56 26.25 -27.28
CA GLY A 198 -1.64 26.40 -28.26
C GLY A 198 -2.95 25.67 -27.91
N GLY A 199 -3.10 25.24 -26.66
CA GLY A 199 -4.31 24.64 -26.15
C GLY A 199 -4.22 23.13 -25.90
N TRP A 200 -5.29 22.58 -25.35
CA TRP A 200 -5.34 21.16 -24.97
C TRP A 200 -5.66 20.31 -26.21
N HIS A 201 -4.62 19.78 -26.84
CA HIS A 201 -4.72 18.90 -27.99
C HIS A 201 -4.19 17.52 -27.66
N MET A 202 -5.00 16.50 -27.86
CA MET A 202 -4.51 15.12 -27.75
C MET A 202 -3.56 14.80 -28.91
N PRO A 203 -2.39 14.20 -28.62
CA PRO A 203 -1.54 13.69 -29.68
C PRO A 203 -2.29 12.69 -30.56
N PRO A 204 -2.01 12.64 -31.89
CA PRO A 204 -2.58 11.64 -32.75
C PRO A 204 -2.17 10.25 -32.27
N SER A 205 -3.13 9.40 -31.96
CA SER A 205 -2.87 8.02 -31.61
C SER A 205 -2.94 7.16 -32.86
N PRO A 206 -1.94 6.33 -33.14
CA PRO A 206 -2.05 5.36 -34.23
C PRO A 206 -3.25 4.45 -33.99
N ALA A 207 -3.92 4.04 -35.08
CA ALA A 207 -4.99 3.05 -35.00
C ALA A 207 -4.39 1.71 -34.56
N LEU A 208 -4.60 1.35 -33.30
CA LEU A 208 -4.17 0.07 -32.75
C LEU A 208 -5.19 -1.00 -33.10
N SER A 209 -4.74 -2.22 -33.41
CA SER A 209 -5.66 -3.36 -33.48
C SER A 209 -6.32 -3.57 -32.12
N ALA A 210 -7.54 -4.09 -32.10
CA ALA A 210 -8.29 -4.29 -30.87
C ALA A 210 -7.52 -5.13 -29.83
N GLY A 211 -6.77 -6.15 -30.27
CA GLY A 211 -5.94 -6.98 -29.40
C GLY A 211 -4.82 -6.20 -28.72
N ILE A 212 -4.10 -5.35 -29.46
CA ILE A 212 -3.03 -4.51 -28.90
C ILE A 212 -3.61 -3.47 -27.92
N ALA A 213 -4.76 -2.86 -28.25
CA ALA A 213 -5.42 -1.90 -27.40
C ALA A 213 -5.88 -2.53 -26.07
N ILE A 214 -6.47 -3.73 -26.10
CA ILE A 214 -6.90 -4.46 -24.90
C ILE A 214 -5.70 -4.86 -24.06
N SER A 215 -4.63 -5.40 -24.65
CA SER A 215 -3.41 -5.78 -23.92
C SER A 215 -2.75 -4.56 -23.27
N GLY A 216 -2.65 -3.45 -23.98
CA GLY A 216 -2.10 -2.20 -23.44
C GLY A 216 -2.95 -1.63 -22.28
N LEU A 217 -4.27 -1.63 -22.44
CA LEU A 217 -5.19 -1.23 -21.36
C LEU A 217 -5.06 -2.14 -20.14
N ALA A 218 -4.90 -3.46 -20.36
CA ALA A 218 -4.71 -4.42 -19.28
C ALA A 218 -3.44 -4.13 -18.47
N GLN A 219 -2.31 -3.93 -19.15
CA GLN A 219 -1.04 -3.61 -18.50
C GLN A 219 -1.11 -2.26 -17.75
N ALA A 220 -1.71 -1.25 -18.36
CA ALA A 220 -1.91 0.05 -17.73
C ALA A 220 -2.81 -0.05 -16.50
N THR A 221 -3.90 -0.84 -16.56
CA THR A 221 -4.81 -1.07 -15.43
C THR A 221 -4.10 -1.80 -14.28
N LEU A 222 -3.19 -2.71 -14.56
CA LEU A 222 -2.34 -3.35 -13.54
C LEU A 222 -1.53 -2.29 -12.76
N ILE A 223 -0.87 -1.38 -13.49
CA ILE A 223 -0.06 -0.32 -12.90
C ILE A 223 -0.93 0.60 -12.04
N THR A 224 -2.04 1.10 -12.60
CA THR A 224 -2.92 2.01 -11.88
C THR A 224 -3.58 1.36 -10.65
N THR A 225 -3.94 0.08 -10.71
CA THR A 225 -4.49 -0.64 -9.55
C THR A 225 -3.47 -0.69 -8.40
N TYR A 226 -2.18 -0.88 -8.70
CA TYR A 226 -1.12 -0.81 -7.70
C TYR A 226 -1.04 0.58 -7.05
N ASP A 227 -1.14 1.65 -7.83
CA ASP A 227 -1.09 3.02 -7.33
C ASP A 227 -2.30 3.40 -6.45
N TYR A 228 -3.43 2.70 -6.61
CA TYR A 228 -4.58 2.88 -5.72
C TYR A 228 -4.43 2.18 -4.36
N TRP A 229 -3.51 1.24 -4.19
CA TRP A 229 -3.37 0.54 -2.91
C TRP A 229 -3.01 1.49 -1.77
N GLY A 230 -3.60 1.23 -0.58
CA GLY A 230 -3.43 2.07 0.60
C GLY A 230 -4.74 2.54 1.22
N TYR A 231 -5.88 2.48 0.48
CA TYR A 231 -7.21 2.87 0.98
C TYR A 231 -7.63 2.08 2.22
N TYR A 232 -7.03 0.95 2.49
CA TYR A 232 -7.31 0.07 3.62
C TYR A 232 -6.44 0.35 4.85
N ASN A 233 -5.49 1.28 4.80
CA ASN A 233 -4.54 1.55 5.89
C ASN A 233 -5.22 1.78 7.24
N ILE A 234 -6.34 2.49 7.23
CA ILE A 234 -7.10 2.78 8.46
C ILE A 234 -7.59 1.52 9.18
N THR A 235 -7.78 0.40 8.48
CA THR A 235 -8.20 -0.86 9.10
C THR A 235 -7.10 -1.46 9.97
N PHE A 236 -5.83 -1.23 9.66
CA PHE A 236 -4.71 -1.64 10.51
C PHE A 236 -4.69 -0.90 11.83
N LEU A 237 -5.21 0.33 11.84
CA LEU A 237 -5.37 1.22 12.99
C LEU A 237 -6.74 1.07 13.68
N GLY A 238 -7.53 0.06 13.35
CA GLY A 238 -8.95 -0.07 13.76
C GLY A 238 -9.20 0.13 15.26
N SER A 239 -8.30 -0.33 16.13
CA SER A 239 -8.38 -0.11 17.58
C SER A 239 -8.13 1.35 18.01
N GLU A 240 -7.55 2.18 17.13
CA GLU A 240 -7.23 3.59 17.40
C GLU A 240 -8.29 4.55 16.81
N VAL A 241 -9.28 4.03 16.07
CA VAL A 241 -10.33 4.78 15.37
C VAL A 241 -11.52 5.06 16.30
N ARG A 242 -12.05 6.30 16.27
CA ARG A 242 -13.29 6.70 16.94
C ARG A 242 -14.49 6.29 16.10
N ALA A 243 -15.53 5.74 16.72
CA ALA A 243 -16.74 5.24 16.04
C ALA A 243 -16.39 4.46 14.76
N PRO A 244 -15.56 3.39 14.87
CA PRO A 244 -14.95 2.72 13.74
C PRO A 244 -15.96 2.15 12.76
N GLU A 245 -17.12 1.72 13.24
CA GLU A 245 -18.23 1.20 12.46
C GLU A 245 -18.77 2.17 11.38
N LYS A 246 -18.60 3.48 11.63
CA LYS A 246 -18.97 4.56 10.69
C LYS A 246 -17.76 5.19 10.02
N THR A 247 -16.67 5.34 10.78
CA THR A 247 -15.47 6.05 10.34
C THR A 247 -14.70 5.26 9.29
N ILE A 248 -14.48 3.94 9.49
CA ILE A 248 -13.68 3.12 8.59
C ILE A 248 -14.31 3.05 7.18
N PRO A 249 -15.60 2.71 7.00
CA PRO A 249 -16.20 2.68 5.68
C PRO A 249 -16.13 4.02 4.94
N ARG A 250 -16.48 5.10 5.64
CA ARG A 250 -16.43 6.45 5.06
C ARG A 250 -15.02 6.87 4.68
N ALA A 251 -14.03 6.55 5.51
CA ALA A 251 -12.64 6.89 5.23
C ALA A 251 -12.13 6.18 3.98
N ILE A 252 -12.42 4.88 3.83
CA ILE A 252 -12.04 4.09 2.66
C ILE A 252 -12.66 4.69 1.39
N LEU A 253 -13.98 4.88 1.35
CA LEU A 253 -14.67 5.35 0.16
C LEU A 253 -14.28 6.79 -0.21
N LEU A 254 -14.18 7.69 0.77
CA LEU A 254 -13.76 9.07 0.53
C LEU A 254 -12.31 9.14 0.03
N SER A 255 -11.40 8.36 0.60
CA SER A 255 -10.00 8.37 0.15
C SER A 255 -9.87 7.88 -1.29
N VAL A 256 -10.55 6.78 -1.67
CA VAL A 256 -10.55 6.29 -3.06
C VAL A 256 -11.15 7.34 -4.01
N LEU A 257 -12.27 7.96 -3.64
CA LEU A 257 -12.91 8.99 -4.46
C LEU A 257 -11.98 10.19 -4.72
N PHE A 258 -11.42 10.77 -3.64
CA PHE A 258 -10.52 11.94 -3.79
C PHE A 258 -9.26 11.60 -4.57
N VAL A 259 -8.63 10.46 -4.28
CA VAL A 259 -7.43 10.04 -5.01
C VAL A 259 -7.72 9.78 -6.48
N SER A 260 -8.87 9.16 -6.80
CA SER A 260 -9.29 8.94 -8.19
C SER A 260 -9.44 10.24 -8.96
N LEU A 261 -10.05 11.26 -8.34
CA LEU A 261 -10.18 12.58 -8.96
C LEU A 261 -8.81 13.21 -9.27
N PHE A 262 -7.88 13.14 -8.30
CA PHE A 262 -6.52 13.67 -8.49
C PHE A 262 -5.74 12.91 -9.57
N TYR A 263 -5.80 11.57 -9.58
CA TYR A 263 -5.06 10.76 -10.55
C TYR A 263 -5.56 10.95 -11.97
N VAL A 264 -6.89 10.99 -12.17
CA VAL A 264 -7.49 11.29 -13.46
C VAL A 264 -7.12 12.72 -13.90
N ALA A 265 -7.22 13.71 -13.00
CA ALA A 265 -6.85 15.09 -13.31
C ALA A 265 -5.36 15.23 -13.68
N MET A 266 -4.47 14.54 -12.95
CA MET A 266 -3.03 14.50 -13.21
C MET A 266 -2.72 13.86 -14.58
N ASN A 267 -3.38 12.73 -14.90
CA ASN A 267 -3.26 12.10 -16.21
C ASN A 267 -3.70 13.04 -17.32
N LEU A 268 -4.87 13.65 -17.21
CA LEU A 268 -5.39 14.62 -18.18
C LEU A 268 -4.45 15.81 -18.36
N ALA A 269 -3.90 16.35 -17.28
CA ALA A 269 -2.98 17.47 -17.30
C ALA A 269 -1.64 17.14 -17.98
N ALA A 270 -1.18 15.90 -17.89
CA ALA A 270 0.10 15.46 -18.47
C ALA A 270 0.01 15.14 -19.98
N LEU A 271 -1.18 14.79 -20.49
CA LEU A 271 -1.34 14.34 -21.89
C LEU A 271 -0.79 15.33 -22.94
N PRO A 272 -1.04 16.63 -22.87
CA PRO A 272 -0.53 17.60 -23.85
C PRO A 272 1.00 17.69 -23.85
N SER A 273 1.63 17.61 -22.68
CA SER A 273 3.08 17.74 -22.50
C SER A 273 3.88 16.56 -23.07
N LEU A 274 3.24 15.41 -23.22
CA LEU A 274 3.87 14.20 -23.76
C LEU A 274 4.01 14.19 -25.27
N ARG A 275 3.34 15.12 -25.96
CA ARG A 275 3.50 15.29 -27.42
C ARG A 275 4.94 15.67 -27.77
N ASP A 276 5.51 16.57 -26.99
CA ASP A 276 6.86 17.08 -27.22
C ASP A 276 7.91 16.11 -26.68
N ALA A 277 7.62 15.45 -25.55
CA ALA A 277 8.48 14.44 -24.96
C ALA A 277 8.46 13.08 -25.72
N ALA A 278 7.44 12.77 -26.50
CA ALA A 278 7.39 11.51 -27.25
C ALA A 278 8.48 11.40 -28.32
N SER A 279 9.02 12.51 -28.83
CA SER A 279 10.17 12.55 -29.72
C SER A 279 11.52 12.36 -28.99
N GLU A 280 11.62 12.75 -27.71
CA GLU A 280 12.83 12.66 -26.90
C GLU A 280 12.79 11.51 -25.88
N ALA A 281 11.61 11.08 -25.43
CA ALA A 281 11.40 10.11 -24.34
C ALA A 281 11.76 8.65 -24.71
N THR A 282 12.17 8.38 -25.94
CA THR A 282 12.74 7.10 -26.33
C THR A 282 14.17 6.89 -25.82
N GLN A 283 14.82 7.90 -25.25
CA GLN A 283 16.26 7.89 -25.11
C GLN A 283 16.82 7.55 -23.72
N THR A 284 16.15 7.79 -22.59
CA THR A 284 16.71 7.38 -21.29
C THR A 284 15.65 7.12 -20.22
N THR A 285 15.86 6.06 -19.41
CA THR A 285 15.02 5.69 -18.27
C THR A 285 14.94 6.81 -17.22
N ALA A 286 15.99 7.60 -17.05
CA ALA A 286 16.06 8.70 -16.11
C ALA A 286 15.07 9.84 -16.46
N ILE A 287 14.91 10.18 -17.74
CA ILE A 287 13.96 11.22 -18.20
C ILE A 287 12.51 10.78 -17.95
N ARG A 288 12.21 9.50 -18.10
CA ARG A 288 10.86 8.96 -17.83
C ARG A 288 10.46 9.10 -16.36
N LEU A 289 11.39 8.89 -15.44
CA LEU A 289 11.13 8.99 -14.00
C LEU A 289 10.92 10.44 -13.54
N GLN A 290 11.45 11.42 -14.30
CA GLN A 290 11.40 12.84 -13.94
C GLN A 290 10.42 13.67 -14.80
N LEU A 291 9.61 13.00 -15.63
CA LEU A 291 8.69 13.66 -16.57
C LEU A 291 7.84 14.76 -15.92
N VAL A 292 7.33 14.51 -14.73
CA VAL A 292 6.42 15.43 -14.05
C VAL A 292 7.13 16.72 -13.61
N ALA A 293 8.39 16.60 -13.18
CA ALA A 293 9.23 17.77 -12.86
C ALA A 293 9.58 18.56 -14.13
N GLU A 294 9.78 17.85 -15.25
CA GLU A 294 10.07 18.45 -16.55
C GLU A 294 8.87 19.21 -17.12
N ILE A 295 7.65 18.69 -16.97
CA ILE A 295 6.40 19.40 -17.29
C ILE A 295 6.34 20.73 -16.50
N ALA A 296 6.65 20.71 -15.22
CA ALA A 296 6.64 21.92 -14.41
C ALA A 296 7.75 22.92 -14.86
N ARG A 297 8.92 22.40 -15.22
CA ARG A 297 10.02 23.21 -15.76
C ARG A 297 9.62 23.90 -17.06
N SER A 298 8.97 23.20 -17.96
CA SER A 298 8.52 23.77 -19.25
C SER A 298 7.39 24.79 -19.10
N ALA A 299 6.53 24.64 -18.08
CA ALA A 299 5.40 25.54 -17.84
C ALA A 299 5.83 26.86 -17.14
N PHE A 300 6.73 26.78 -16.15
CA PHE A 300 7.05 27.90 -15.25
C PHE A 300 8.56 28.16 -15.08
N GLY A 301 9.41 27.43 -15.80
CA GLY A 301 10.86 27.57 -15.72
C GLY A 301 11.53 26.68 -14.68
N GLN A 302 12.86 26.81 -14.60
CA GLN A 302 13.75 25.93 -13.84
C GLN A 302 13.35 25.75 -12.37
N TRP A 303 12.95 26.83 -11.69
CA TRP A 303 12.58 26.82 -10.28
C TRP A 303 11.37 25.91 -10.00
N ALA A 304 10.40 25.84 -10.95
CA ALA A 304 9.22 25.02 -10.81
C ALA A 304 9.54 23.51 -10.89
N GLY A 305 10.47 23.13 -11.78
CA GLY A 305 10.97 21.76 -11.84
C GLY A 305 11.59 21.33 -10.50
N TYR A 306 12.47 22.12 -9.92
CA TYR A 306 13.04 21.87 -8.59
C TYR A 306 11.96 21.78 -7.49
N THR A 307 11.00 22.71 -7.50
CA THR A 307 9.92 22.72 -6.51
C THR A 307 9.06 21.46 -6.58
N ILE A 308 8.67 21.03 -7.78
CA ILE A 308 7.89 19.80 -7.96
C ILE A 308 8.72 18.57 -7.57
N ALA A 309 9.99 18.49 -7.95
CA ALA A 309 10.85 17.38 -7.53
C ALA A 309 10.96 17.31 -5.99
N ALA A 310 11.14 18.44 -5.30
CA ALA A 310 11.17 18.49 -3.84
C ALA A 310 9.83 18.05 -3.21
N LEU A 311 8.70 18.47 -3.78
CA LEU A 311 7.38 18.06 -3.32
C LEU A 311 7.09 16.57 -3.57
N ILE A 312 7.67 15.97 -4.62
CA ILE A 312 7.58 14.52 -4.85
C ILE A 312 8.42 13.76 -3.82
N VAL A 313 9.63 14.22 -3.50
CA VAL A 313 10.44 13.68 -2.39
C VAL A 313 9.65 13.73 -1.07
N TRP A 314 9.02 14.87 -0.81
CA TRP A 314 8.15 15.04 0.36
C TRP A 314 6.98 14.06 0.35
N THR A 315 6.34 13.85 -0.79
CA THR A 315 5.20 12.94 -0.97
C THR A 315 5.61 11.49 -0.74
N ALA A 316 6.76 11.07 -1.28
CA ALA A 316 7.32 9.74 -1.04
C ALA A 316 7.58 9.50 0.46
N PHE A 317 8.18 10.49 1.13
CA PHE A 317 8.42 10.46 2.57
C PHE A 317 7.12 10.33 3.36
N ALA A 318 6.09 11.09 2.98
CA ALA A 318 4.78 11.07 3.60
C ALA A 318 4.07 9.72 3.45
N SER A 319 4.20 9.09 2.29
CA SER A 319 3.66 7.75 2.04
C SER A 319 4.35 6.68 2.89
N VAL A 320 5.68 6.68 2.93
CA VAL A 320 6.46 5.77 3.77
C VAL A 320 6.08 5.93 5.25
N PHE A 321 5.85 7.17 5.69
CA PHE A 321 5.39 7.46 7.06
C PHE A 321 4.03 6.79 7.35
N SER A 322 3.07 6.87 6.44
CA SER A 322 1.75 6.24 6.62
C SER A 322 1.82 4.72 6.54
N LEU A 323 2.58 4.17 5.59
CA LEU A 323 2.84 2.74 5.44
C LEU A 323 3.41 2.12 6.72
N GLN A 324 4.47 2.71 7.25
CA GLN A 324 5.12 2.22 8.47
C GLN A 324 4.20 2.32 9.69
N LEU A 325 3.43 3.41 9.78
CA LEU A 325 2.44 3.59 10.84
C LEU A 325 1.42 2.42 10.83
N GLY A 326 0.78 2.16 9.71
CA GLY A 326 -0.24 1.12 9.57
C GLY A 326 0.33 -0.29 9.77
N TYR A 327 1.33 -0.65 8.99
CA TYR A 327 1.88 -2.01 8.99
C TYR A 327 2.52 -2.42 10.31
N SER A 328 3.05 -1.50 11.11
CA SER A 328 3.59 -1.82 12.43
C SER A 328 2.55 -2.38 13.41
N ARG A 329 1.24 -2.14 13.17
CA ARG A 329 0.16 -2.65 14.00
C ARG A 329 -0.18 -4.11 13.72
N VAL A 330 0.16 -4.63 12.54
CA VAL A 330 -0.22 -5.99 12.13
C VAL A 330 0.56 -7.07 12.89
N PRO A 331 1.90 -7.09 12.89
CA PRO A 331 2.65 -8.05 13.70
C PRO A 331 2.40 -7.89 15.20
N TYR A 332 2.16 -6.66 15.66
CA TYR A 332 1.77 -6.37 17.04
C TYR A 332 0.44 -7.07 17.40
N ALA A 333 -0.60 -6.90 16.58
CA ALA A 333 -1.91 -7.50 16.83
C ALA A 333 -1.82 -9.02 16.88
N ALA A 334 -1.13 -9.62 15.93
CA ALA A 334 -0.93 -11.07 15.87
C ALA A 334 -0.10 -11.60 17.06
N ALA A 335 0.91 -10.86 17.49
CA ALA A 335 1.72 -11.21 18.65
C ALA A 335 0.94 -11.12 19.96
N ARG A 336 0.07 -10.11 20.09
CA ARG A 336 -0.82 -9.92 21.25
C ARG A 336 -1.85 -11.05 21.37
N ASP A 337 -2.41 -11.49 20.26
CA ASP A 337 -3.33 -12.64 20.21
C ASP A 337 -2.63 -13.99 20.39
N GLY A 338 -1.29 -14.00 20.61
CA GLY A 338 -0.52 -15.22 20.73
C GLY A 338 -0.34 -15.98 19.42
N ASN A 339 -0.70 -15.42 18.27
CA ASN A 339 -0.58 -16.04 16.94
C ASN A 339 0.67 -15.62 16.15
N TYR A 340 1.59 -14.87 16.77
CA TYR A 340 2.88 -14.51 16.17
C TYR A 340 3.98 -14.44 17.23
N PHE A 341 5.14 -13.88 16.92
CA PHE A 341 6.29 -13.79 17.84
C PHE A 341 6.00 -12.83 19.00
N ARG A 342 5.95 -13.32 20.22
CA ARG A 342 5.53 -12.58 21.42
C ARG A 342 6.31 -11.30 21.69
N PHE A 343 7.60 -11.22 21.29
CA PHE A 343 8.41 -10.02 21.50
C PHE A 343 7.86 -8.78 20.78
N LEU A 344 7.07 -8.96 19.71
CA LEU A 344 6.44 -7.87 18.95
C LEU A 344 5.17 -7.29 19.63
N ALA A 345 4.65 -7.95 20.65
CA ALA A 345 3.46 -7.51 21.38
C ALA A 345 3.72 -6.30 22.31
N ALA A 346 4.97 -5.87 22.46
CA ALA A 346 5.35 -4.83 23.41
C ALA A 346 4.86 -3.44 22.96
N VAL A 347 4.16 -2.74 23.86
CA VAL A 347 3.74 -1.34 23.71
C VAL A 347 4.66 -0.45 24.55
N HIS A 348 5.07 0.69 23.98
CA HIS A 348 5.94 1.63 24.69
C HIS A 348 5.17 2.34 25.82
N PRO A 349 5.66 2.32 27.09
CA PRO A 349 4.89 2.80 28.24
C PRO A 349 4.50 4.28 28.15
N LYS A 350 5.39 5.15 27.66
CA LYS A 350 5.13 6.60 27.55
C LYS A 350 4.37 6.98 26.28
N HIS A 351 4.61 6.28 25.16
CA HIS A 351 4.11 6.70 23.85
C HIS A 351 2.85 5.94 23.41
N GLY A 352 2.56 4.78 24.01
CA GLY A 352 1.40 3.95 23.65
C GLY A 352 1.47 3.38 22.21
N ILE A 353 2.68 3.11 21.72
CA ILE A 353 2.92 2.61 20.34
C ILE A 353 3.54 1.22 20.38
N PRO A 354 3.33 0.37 19.36
CA PRO A 354 3.96 -0.94 19.24
C PRO A 354 5.43 -0.80 18.77
N HIS A 355 6.29 -0.30 19.66
CA HIS A 355 7.65 0.14 19.33
C HIS A 355 8.54 -0.96 18.77
N ARG A 356 8.46 -2.19 19.28
CA ARG A 356 9.30 -3.31 18.79
C ARG A 356 8.89 -3.73 17.37
N SER A 357 7.59 -3.76 17.09
CA SER A 357 7.07 -4.02 15.75
C SER A 357 7.45 -2.91 14.77
N LEU A 358 7.38 -1.64 15.20
CA LEU A 358 7.78 -0.48 14.39
C LEU A 358 9.28 -0.52 14.05
N VAL A 359 10.14 -0.76 15.03
CA VAL A 359 11.61 -0.80 14.83
C VAL A 359 12.00 -1.99 13.95
N ALA A 360 11.43 -3.18 14.20
CA ALA A 360 11.69 -4.36 13.37
C ALA A 360 11.33 -4.09 11.89
N LEU A 361 10.15 -3.48 11.65
CA LEU A 361 9.70 -3.12 10.31
C LEU A 361 10.61 -2.06 9.66
N GLY A 362 11.06 -1.06 10.41
CA GLY A 362 11.98 -0.03 9.91
C GLY A 362 13.35 -0.58 9.55
N LEU A 363 13.92 -1.45 10.38
CA LEU A 363 15.22 -2.07 10.11
C LEU A 363 15.17 -3.01 8.89
N THR A 364 14.12 -3.83 8.79
CA THR A 364 13.95 -4.71 7.61
C THR A 364 13.65 -3.91 6.34
N GLY A 365 12.89 -2.80 6.43
CA GLY A 365 12.67 -1.88 5.32
C GLY A 365 13.96 -1.22 4.85
N ALA A 366 14.79 -0.74 5.77
CA ALA A 366 16.10 -0.17 5.45
C ALA A 366 17.04 -1.19 4.77
N PHE A 367 17.01 -2.46 5.20
CA PHE A 367 17.74 -3.54 4.55
C PHE A 367 17.31 -3.74 3.09
N PHE A 368 16.00 -3.74 2.81
CA PHE A 368 15.49 -3.91 1.44
C PHE A 368 15.74 -2.69 0.53
N CYS A 369 16.15 -1.55 1.04
CA CYS A 369 16.58 -0.40 0.22
C CYS A 369 17.87 -0.67 -0.60
N PHE A 370 18.57 -1.76 -0.32
CA PHE A 370 19.77 -2.19 -1.07
C PHE A 370 19.46 -3.12 -2.24
N PHE A 371 18.18 -3.40 -2.51
CA PHE A 371 17.73 -4.20 -3.66
C PHE A 371 17.20 -3.31 -4.78
N SER A 372 17.04 -3.86 -6.00
CA SER A 372 16.47 -3.10 -7.11
C SER A 372 14.97 -2.87 -6.93
N LEU A 373 14.48 -1.70 -7.36
CA LEU A 373 13.05 -1.34 -7.27
C LEU A 373 12.14 -2.33 -8.02
N ALA A 374 12.59 -2.83 -9.17
CA ALA A 374 11.83 -3.78 -9.99
C ALA A 374 11.64 -5.12 -9.28
N ASP A 375 12.70 -5.65 -8.65
CA ASP A 375 12.64 -6.89 -7.88
C ASP A 375 11.71 -6.75 -6.67
N VAL A 376 11.84 -5.63 -5.95
CA VAL A 376 11.00 -5.28 -4.79
C VAL A 376 9.53 -5.30 -5.17
N ILE A 377 9.11 -4.58 -6.23
CA ILE A 377 7.71 -4.51 -6.67
C ILE A 377 7.21 -5.87 -7.14
N THR A 378 8.05 -6.62 -7.85
CA THR A 378 7.67 -7.92 -8.39
C THR A 378 7.33 -8.92 -7.29
N MET A 379 8.17 -9.03 -6.27
CA MET A 379 7.95 -9.94 -5.14
C MET A 379 6.70 -9.57 -4.33
N LEU A 380 6.43 -8.28 -4.18
CA LEU A 380 5.36 -7.75 -3.35
C LEU A 380 3.96 -8.03 -3.89
N VAL A 381 3.74 -7.75 -5.19
CA VAL A 381 2.38 -7.69 -5.76
C VAL A 381 1.70 -9.05 -5.75
N VAL A 382 2.38 -10.11 -6.24
CA VAL A 382 1.75 -11.45 -6.35
C VAL A 382 1.40 -12.02 -4.98
N THR A 383 2.32 -11.89 -4.03
CA THR A 383 2.12 -12.44 -2.68
C THR A 383 0.93 -11.79 -1.98
N ARG A 384 0.75 -10.46 -2.14
CA ARG A 384 -0.40 -9.74 -1.57
C ARG A 384 -1.71 -10.13 -2.20
N ILE A 385 -1.78 -10.21 -3.53
CA ILE A 385 -3.02 -10.56 -4.21
C ILE A 385 -3.54 -11.89 -3.70
N LEU A 386 -2.69 -12.91 -3.63
CA LEU A 386 -3.12 -14.26 -3.26
C LEU A 386 -3.51 -14.39 -1.78
N LEU A 387 -2.63 -13.96 -0.86
CA LEU A 387 -2.80 -14.21 0.58
C LEU A 387 -3.60 -13.12 1.31
N GLN A 388 -3.87 -12.00 0.67
CA GLN A 388 -4.63 -10.92 1.29
C GLN A 388 -5.95 -10.71 0.58
N PHE A 389 -5.92 -10.27 -0.66
CA PHE A 389 -7.12 -9.85 -1.35
C PHE A 389 -8.07 -11.02 -1.67
N PHE A 390 -7.61 -12.09 -2.31
CA PHE A 390 -8.46 -13.21 -2.64
C PHE A 390 -9.13 -13.86 -1.43
N LEU A 391 -8.36 -14.10 -0.36
CA LEU A 391 -8.92 -14.72 0.85
C LEU A 391 -9.96 -13.83 1.53
N GLN A 392 -9.83 -12.50 1.46
CA GLN A 392 -10.83 -11.59 2.01
C GLN A 392 -12.10 -11.54 1.16
N GLN A 393 -11.97 -11.51 -0.18
CA GLN A 393 -13.12 -11.52 -1.08
C GLN A 393 -13.94 -12.81 -0.91
N ALA A 394 -13.28 -13.97 -0.97
CA ALA A 394 -13.93 -15.25 -0.69
C ALA A 394 -14.50 -15.30 0.74
N GLY A 395 -13.74 -14.75 1.68
CA GLY A 395 -14.08 -14.72 3.09
C GLY A 395 -15.35 -13.93 3.42
N VAL A 396 -15.55 -12.76 2.82
CA VAL A 396 -16.78 -11.97 3.07
C VAL A 396 -18.01 -12.71 2.54
N MET A 397 -17.88 -13.43 1.41
CA MET A 397 -18.97 -14.25 0.87
C MET A 397 -19.26 -15.44 1.79
N LEU A 398 -18.23 -16.14 2.24
CA LEU A 398 -18.35 -17.24 3.19
C LEU A 398 -18.99 -16.78 4.52
N LEU A 399 -18.55 -15.64 5.05
CA LEU A 399 -19.06 -15.09 6.30
C LEU A 399 -20.55 -14.75 6.25
N ARG A 400 -21.06 -14.32 5.10
CA ARG A 400 -22.48 -14.04 4.92
C ARG A 400 -23.34 -15.31 4.93
N VAL A 401 -22.79 -16.43 4.48
CA VAL A 401 -23.47 -17.74 4.52
C VAL A 401 -23.36 -18.36 5.91
N GLN A 402 -22.18 -18.36 6.51
CA GLN A 402 -21.93 -19.04 7.78
C GLN A 402 -22.45 -18.29 9.01
N ARG A 403 -22.44 -16.94 8.97
CA ARG A 403 -22.86 -16.07 10.07
C ARG A 403 -23.83 -14.99 9.57
N PRO A 404 -25.06 -15.34 9.16
CA PRO A 404 -26.05 -14.36 8.66
C PRO A 404 -26.39 -13.31 9.72
N ASP A 405 -26.42 -13.70 10.99
CA ASP A 405 -26.80 -12.85 12.13
C ASP A 405 -25.67 -11.93 12.63
N LEU A 406 -24.47 -12.02 12.04
CA LEU A 406 -23.36 -11.15 12.43
C LEU A 406 -23.73 -9.67 12.22
N PRO A 407 -23.61 -8.81 13.24
CA PRO A 407 -23.84 -7.38 13.08
C PRO A 407 -22.89 -6.77 12.02
N ARG A 408 -23.48 -6.19 10.97
CA ARG A 408 -22.77 -5.50 9.90
C ARG A 408 -23.21 -4.04 9.84
N PRO A 409 -22.53 -3.14 10.55
CA PRO A 409 -22.91 -1.72 10.56
C PRO A 409 -22.81 -1.06 9.19
N PHE A 410 -21.95 -1.58 8.33
CA PHE A 410 -21.87 -1.26 6.91
C PHE A 410 -22.06 -2.55 6.10
N LYS A 411 -22.96 -2.52 5.11
CA LYS A 411 -23.22 -3.63 4.19
C LYS A 411 -22.80 -3.22 2.77
N ILE A 412 -22.10 -4.11 2.07
CA ILE A 412 -21.71 -3.91 0.68
C ILE A 412 -22.95 -3.70 -0.18
N PRO A 413 -23.11 -2.55 -0.86
CA PRO A 413 -24.19 -2.35 -1.82
C PRO A 413 -24.00 -3.27 -3.04
N LEU A 414 -25.10 -3.62 -3.71
CA LEU A 414 -25.11 -4.49 -4.90
C LEU A 414 -24.40 -5.85 -4.70
N TYR A 415 -24.35 -6.34 -3.47
CA TYR A 415 -23.78 -7.68 -3.20
C TYR A 415 -24.48 -8.77 -4.03
N PRO A 416 -23.78 -9.75 -4.65
CA PRO A 416 -22.34 -10.04 -4.51
C PRO A 416 -21.44 -9.43 -5.59
N LEU A 417 -21.92 -8.47 -6.38
CA LEU A 417 -21.16 -7.92 -7.52
C LEU A 417 -19.79 -7.31 -7.15
N PRO A 418 -19.65 -6.46 -6.10
CA PRO A 418 -18.36 -5.86 -5.79
C PRO A 418 -17.26 -6.88 -5.45
N PRO A 419 -17.44 -7.85 -4.53
CA PRO A 419 -16.42 -8.86 -4.27
C PRO A 419 -16.08 -9.70 -5.52
N LEU A 420 -17.05 -10.05 -6.36
CA LEU A 420 -16.80 -10.77 -7.61
C LEU A 420 -16.03 -9.92 -8.63
N ALA A 421 -16.37 -8.64 -8.76
CA ALA A 421 -15.66 -7.70 -9.63
C ALA A 421 -14.21 -7.48 -9.18
N ALA A 422 -13.98 -7.35 -7.88
CA ALA A 422 -12.63 -7.24 -7.32
C ALA A 422 -11.82 -8.52 -7.59
N MET A 423 -12.39 -9.71 -7.36
CA MET A 423 -11.73 -10.98 -7.68
C MET A 423 -11.39 -11.08 -9.18
N ALA A 424 -12.31 -10.73 -10.05
CA ALA A 424 -12.08 -10.72 -11.50
C ALA A 424 -10.97 -9.75 -11.89
N GLY A 425 -10.93 -8.54 -11.28
CA GLY A 425 -9.86 -7.57 -11.46
C GLY A 425 -8.50 -8.12 -11.02
N PHE A 426 -8.40 -8.79 -9.88
CA PHE A 426 -7.15 -9.39 -9.41
C PHE A 426 -6.72 -10.59 -10.28
N VAL A 427 -7.65 -11.43 -10.75
CA VAL A 427 -7.33 -12.49 -11.75
C VAL A 427 -6.78 -11.87 -13.02
N PHE A 428 -7.42 -10.81 -13.52
CA PHE A 428 -6.99 -10.08 -14.69
C PHE A 428 -5.56 -9.52 -14.53
N ILE A 429 -5.25 -8.95 -13.37
CA ILE A 429 -3.91 -8.46 -13.04
C ILE A 429 -2.89 -9.60 -13.05
N LEU A 430 -3.19 -10.73 -12.41
CA LEU A 430 -2.28 -11.88 -12.35
C LEU A 430 -2.05 -12.53 -13.71
N ALA A 431 -3.10 -12.67 -14.53
CA ALA A 431 -3.04 -13.30 -15.83
C ALA A 431 -2.25 -12.49 -16.88
N ASN A 432 -2.24 -11.15 -16.76
CA ASN A 432 -1.57 -10.26 -17.71
C ASN A 432 -0.18 -9.80 -17.25
N ARG A 433 0.36 -10.41 -16.18
CA ARG A 433 1.67 -10.03 -15.65
C ARG A 433 2.81 -10.74 -16.37
N SER A 434 3.83 -9.98 -16.79
CA SER A 434 5.12 -10.54 -17.18
C SER A 434 5.75 -11.32 -15.99
N HIS A 435 6.27 -12.52 -16.24
CA HIS A 435 6.87 -13.41 -15.23
C HIS A 435 5.91 -13.89 -14.12
N ALA A 436 4.61 -14.07 -14.42
CA ALA A 436 3.60 -14.55 -13.48
C ALA A 436 4.03 -15.84 -12.76
N ILE A 437 4.62 -16.79 -13.45
CA ILE A 437 5.08 -18.10 -12.91
C ILE A 437 6.14 -17.90 -11.83
N GLY A 438 7.14 -17.05 -12.06
CA GLY A 438 8.18 -16.75 -11.06
C GLY A 438 7.60 -16.11 -9.80
N GLY A 439 6.69 -15.15 -9.98
CA GLY A 439 5.99 -14.52 -8.85
C GLY A 439 5.13 -15.51 -8.06
N LEU A 440 4.43 -16.42 -8.72
CA LEU A 440 3.65 -17.49 -8.08
C LEU A 440 4.56 -18.46 -7.30
N ALA A 441 5.73 -18.83 -7.84
CA ALA A 441 6.69 -19.68 -7.15
C ALA A 441 7.21 -19.03 -5.85
N VAL A 442 7.53 -17.73 -5.89
CA VAL A 442 7.92 -16.97 -4.69
C VAL A 442 6.78 -16.92 -3.67
N ALA A 443 5.56 -16.63 -4.09
CA ALA A 443 4.40 -16.60 -3.21
C ALA A 443 4.13 -17.98 -2.57
N ALA A 444 4.25 -19.05 -3.35
CA ALA A 444 4.13 -20.43 -2.85
C ALA A 444 5.24 -20.76 -1.85
N GLY A 445 6.49 -20.37 -2.12
CA GLY A 445 7.62 -20.54 -1.22
C GLY A 445 7.41 -19.83 0.12
N ILE A 446 6.91 -18.58 0.11
CA ILE A 446 6.54 -17.83 1.31
C ILE A 446 5.40 -18.52 2.07
N ALA A 447 4.36 -18.98 1.37
CA ALA A 447 3.24 -19.68 1.99
C ALA A 447 3.65 -21.04 2.60
N LEU A 448 4.49 -21.81 1.90
CA LEU A 448 5.01 -23.08 2.39
C LEU A 448 5.92 -22.89 3.60
N SER A 449 6.89 -21.97 3.55
CA SER A 449 7.76 -21.67 4.69
C SER A 449 6.97 -21.21 5.91
N GLY A 450 5.97 -20.33 5.69
CA GLY A 450 5.07 -19.90 6.75
C GLY A 450 4.23 -21.05 7.33
N SER A 451 3.75 -21.96 6.48
CA SER A 451 3.01 -23.13 6.94
C SER A 451 3.86 -24.07 7.78
N VAL A 452 5.08 -24.34 7.37
CA VAL A 452 6.03 -25.17 8.16
C VAL A 452 6.28 -24.56 9.53
N ILE A 453 6.59 -23.26 9.60
CA ILE A 453 6.81 -22.56 10.86
C ILE A 453 5.56 -22.54 11.73
N TYR A 454 4.38 -22.32 11.11
CA TYR A 454 3.11 -22.38 11.82
C TYR A 454 2.84 -23.74 12.43
N LEU A 455 2.99 -24.83 11.67
CA LEU A 455 2.74 -26.20 12.13
C LEU A 455 3.69 -26.59 13.27
N PHE A 456 4.98 -26.25 13.15
CA PHE A 456 5.94 -26.48 14.23
C PHE A 456 5.56 -25.74 15.52
N ARG A 457 5.13 -24.49 15.40
CA ARG A 457 4.67 -23.70 16.52
C ARG A 457 3.34 -24.18 17.08
N ALA A 458 2.37 -24.51 16.23
CA ALA A 458 1.06 -25.01 16.60
C ALA A 458 1.15 -26.35 17.34
N GLY A 459 2.05 -27.24 16.93
CA GLY A 459 2.34 -28.49 17.62
C GLY A 459 2.82 -28.25 19.05
N ARG A 460 3.75 -27.28 19.24
CA ARG A 460 4.26 -26.92 20.58
C ARG A 460 3.20 -26.27 21.47
N LEU A 461 2.31 -25.45 20.89
CA LEU A 461 1.30 -24.69 21.63
C LEU A 461 -0.06 -25.41 21.69
N LYS A 462 -0.15 -26.62 21.15
CA LYS A 462 -1.41 -27.41 21.04
C LYS A 462 -2.55 -26.57 20.40
N GLN A 463 -2.24 -25.80 19.38
CA GLN A 463 -3.19 -25.05 18.57
C GLN A 463 -3.65 -25.87 17.35
N TRP A 464 -4.66 -25.41 16.65
CA TRP A 464 -5.12 -26.05 15.40
C TRP A 464 -3.94 -26.26 14.43
N PRO A 465 -3.77 -27.42 13.76
CA PRO A 465 -4.64 -28.61 13.75
C PRO A 465 -4.37 -29.61 14.90
N PHE A 466 -3.46 -29.34 15.81
CA PHE A 466 -3.02 -30.23 16.89
C PHE A 466 -3.79 -29.99 18.20
N ALA A 467 -4.76 -29.08 18.23
CA ALA A 467 -5.67 -28.96 19.36
C ALA A 467 -6.42 -30.29 19.51
N GLN A 468 -6.29 -30.97 20.64
CA GLN A 468 -7.22 -32.05 20.98
C GLN A 468 -8.61 -31.43 20.99
N LEU A 469 -9.47 -31.88 20.10
CA LEU A 469 -10.90 -31.67 20.23
C LEU A 469 -11.23 -32.23 21.62
N GLN A 470 -11.60 -31.36 22.56
CA GLN A 470 -12.28 -31.82 23.75
C GLN A 470 -13.57 -32.46 23.22
N SER A 471 -13.48 -33.76 22.95
CA SER A 471 -14.63 -34.59 22.72
C SER A 471 -15.46 -34.46 23.99
N GLY A 472 -16.71 -34.05 23.82
CA GLY A 472 -17.68 -33.94 24.90
C GLY A 472 -17.73 -35.22 25.75
N ALA A 473 -17.10 -35.12 26.89
CA ALA A 473 -17.17 -36.07 27.99
C ALA A 473 -17.58 -35.28 29.23
N ASP A 474 -18.70 -34.56 29.12
CA ASP A 474 -19.46 -34.05 30.26
C ASP A 474 -20.95 -33.97 29.86
N SER A 475 -21.49 -35.10 29.50
CA SER A 475 -22.91 -35.31 29.45
C SER A 475 -23.24 -36.75 29.88
N ASN A 476 -22.91 -37.05 31.15
CA ASN A 476 -23.51 -38.10 31.95
C ASN A 476 -22.91 -38.00 33.37
N ASP A 477 -23.52 -37.17 34.19
CA ASP A 477 -23.81 -37.46 35.60
C ASP A 477 -24.93 -36.51 36.09
#